data_351ac754d99d073c7b66f71cdae25287
#
_entry.id   351ac754d99d073c7b66f71cdae25287
#
_cell.length_a   1.000
_cell.length_b   1.000
_cell.length_c   1.000
_cell.angle_alpha   90.00
_cell.angle_beta   90.00
_cell.angle_gamma   90.00
#
_symmetry.space_group_name_H-M   'P 1'
#
loop_
_entity.id
_entity.type
_entity.pdbx_description
1 polymer ?
#
loop_
_entity_poly.entity_id
_entity_poly.type
_entity_poly.pdbx_seq_one_letter_code
_entity_poly.pdbx_strand_id
1 'polypeptide(L)'
;MKVGIIQQHNGADHTDNIHRLQERIRQLAHEGAELIVLQELHNGLYFCQTEDVALFDQAETIPGPSTESFGALARELGVVIVLSLFEKRATGLYHNTAVVLERDGSIAGRYRKMHIPDDPAYYEKFYFTPGDLGFEPIDTSVGRLGILICWDQWYPEAARLMALKGAELLIYPTAIGTAAYDTPEEQQRQIDAWQLVQRGHAVANNLPVIAVNRVGYEPDPSSVTEGIQFWGHSFVTGQQGEMLCDLSQTEEAGAVVELDLERTELVRRWWPYLRDRRIDSYGEITRRYID
;
A
#
# COMPACT_ATOMS: atom_id res chain seq x y z
N MET A 1 -14.00 -6.96 -11.77
CA MET A 1 -13.15 -5.74 -11.73
C MET A 1 -11.74 -6.12 -12.13
N LYS A 2 -11.09 -5.29 -12.96
CA LYS A 2 -9.68 -5.50 -13.33
C LYS A 2 -8.80 -4.51 -12.59
N VAL A 3 -7.78 -5.02 -11.88
CA VAL A 3 -6.84 -4.24 -11.08
C VAL A 3 -5.47 -4.23 -11.75
N GLY A 4 -4.91 -3.03 -11.94
CA GLY A 4 -3.53 -2.83 -12.34
C GLY A 4 -2.64 -2.63 -11.11
N ILE A 5 -1.51 -3.33 -11.04
CA ILE A 5 -0.46 -3.12 -10.04
C ILE A 5 0.83 -2.72 -10.73
N ILE A 6 1.55 -1.75 -10.15
CA ILE A 6 2.81 -1.25 -10.72
C ILE A 6 3.91 -1.34 -9.68
N GLN A 7 4.90 -2.16 -9.97
CA GLN A 7 6.13 -2.33 -9.22
C GLN A 7 7.27 -1.62 -9.95
N GLN A 8 7.81 -0.55 -9.37
CA GLN A 8 8.83 0.29 -10.00
C GLN A 8 10.07 0.42 -9.13
N HIS A 9 11.25 0.44 -9.76
CA HIS A 9 12.49 0.92 -9.18
C HIS A 9 12.57 2.45 -9.32
N ASN A 10 12.76 3.15 -8.22
CA ASN A 10 12.88 4.60 -8.23
C ASN A 10 14.35 5.05 -8.29
N GLY A 11 14.60 6.07 -9.12
CA GLY A 11 15.85 6.82 -9.13
C GLY A 11 15.74 8.13 -8.34
N ALA A 12 16.84 8.87 -8.31
CA ALA A 12 16.89 10.18 -7.65
C ALA A 12 16.10 11.28 -8.41
N ASP A 13 15.82 11.10 -9.69
CA ASP A 13 15.04 12.04 -10.49
C ASP A 13 13.54 11.79 -10.32
N HIS A 14 12.88 12.64 -9.53
CA HIS A 14 11.44 12.57 -9.29
C HIS A 14 10.62 12.71 -10.57
N THR A 15 11.08 13.56 -11.52
CA THR A 15 10.35 13.78 -12.79
C THR A 15 10.35 12.53 -13.64
N ASP A 16 11.51 11.85 -13.73
CA ASP A 16 11.61 10.58 -14.46
C ASP A 16 10.77 9.49 -13.81
N ASN A 17 10.80 9.36 -12.48
CA ASN A 17 9.99 8.38 -11.75
C ASN A 17 8.48 8.57 -12.04
N ILE A 18 7.99 9.81 -11.96
CA ILE A 18 6.59 10.15 -12.22
C ILE A 18 6.23 9.89 -13.68
N HIS A 19 7.09 10.26 -14.63
CA HIS A 19 6.85 10.05 -16.05
C HIS A 19 6.71 8.55 -16.37
N ARG A 20 7.63 7.72 -15.89
CA ARG A 20 7.58 6.26 -16.07
C ARG A 20 6.31 5.63 -15.46
N LEU A 21 5.91 6.10 -14.25
CA LEU A 21 4.65 5.66 -13.65
C LEU A 21 3.45 6.03 -14.51
N GLN A 22 3.38 7.27 -15.01
CA GLN A 22 2.27 7.71 -15.87
C GLN A 22 2.19 6.91 -17.18
N GLU A 23 3.31 6.59 -17.80
CA GLU A 23 3.35 5.72 -18.98
C GLU A 23 2.83 4.31 -18.65
N ARG A 24 3.27 3.74 -17.53
CA ARG A 24 2.82 2.41 -17.08
C ARG A 24 1.32 2.41 -16.74
N ILE A 25 0.82 3.47 -16.10
CA ILE A 25 -0.62 3.65 -15.84
C ILE A 25 -1.41 3.65 -17.15
N ARG A 26 -0.97 4.39 -18.18
CA ARG A 26 -1.60 4.40 -19.51
C ARG A 26 -1.63 3.00 -20.13
N GLN A 27 -0.52 2.29 -20.06
CA GLN A 27 -0.44 0.91 -20.55
C GLN A 27 -1.48 0.02 -19.88
N LEU A 28 -1.52 -0.03 -18.52
CA LEU A 28 -2.45 -0.90 -17.80
C LEU A 28 -3.91 -0.51 -18.01
N ALA A 29 -4.21 0.79 -18.14
CA ALA A 29 -5.55 1.26 -18.49
C ALA A 29 -5.97 0.77 -19.88
N HIS A 30 -5.06 0.78 -20.88
CA HIS A 30 -5.34 0.20 -22.20
C HIS A 30 -5.52 -1.33 -22.16
N GLU A 31 -4.90 -2.02 -21.22
CA GLU A 31 -5.11 -3.46 -20.96
C GLU A 31 -6.43 -3.72 -20.20
N GLY A 32 -7.15 -2.66 -19.83
CA GLY A 32 -8.48 -2.69 -19.25
C GLY A 32 -8.52 -2.60 -17.72
N ALA A 33 -7.44 -2.18 -17.06
CA ALA A 33 -7.47 -1.90 -15.62
C ALA A 33 -8.49 -0.79 -15.31
N GLU A 34 -9.30 -1.01 -14.28
CA GLU A 34 -10.30 -0.06 -13.76
C GLU A 34 -9.82 0.64 -12.48
N LEU A 35 -8.97 -0.06 -11.72
CA LEU A 35 -8.27 0.39 -10.52
C LEU A 35 -6.78 0.19 -10.74
N ILE A 36 -5.95 1.20 -10.45
CA ILE A 36 -4.49 1.09 -10.54
C ILE A 36 -3.87 1.48 -9.21
N VAL A 37 -2.97 0.64 -8.70
CA VAL A 37 -2.33 0.81 -7.39
C VAL A 37 -0.84 1.03 -7.58
N LEU A 38 -0.32 2.10 -6.95
CA LEU A 38 1.10 2.43 -6.91
C LEU A 38 1.73 2.00 -5.58
N GLN A 39 3.05 1.90 -5.56
CA GLN A 39 3.85 1.62 -4.37
C GLN A 39 3.85 2.79 -3.37
N GLU A 40 4.27 2.54 -2.15
CA GLU A 40 4.39 3.55 -1.08
C GLU A 40 5.41 4.63 -1.45
N LEU A 41 5.08 5.91 -1.18
CA LEU A 41 5.93 7.10 -1.41
C LEU A 41 6.54 7.12 -2.83
N HIS A 42 5.70 6.88 -3.83
CA HIS A 42 6.08 6.50 -5.20
C HIS A 42 6.85 7.56 -5.99
N ASN A 43 6.89 8.83 -5.56
CA ASN A 43 7.48 9.93 -6.33
C ASN A 43 9.01 9.88 -6.42
N GLY A 44 9.70 9.30 -5.42
CA GLY A 44 11.15 9.36 -5.34
C GLY A 44 11.77 8.17 -4.60
N LEU A 45 13.06 8.28 -4.30
CA LEU A 45 13.76 7.32 -3.44
C LEU A 45 13.08 7.24 -2.07
N TYR A 46 13.18 6.08 -1.44
CA TYR A 46 12.72 5.92 -0.07
C TYR A 46 13.66 6.66 0.89
N PHE A 47 13.25 7.84 1.30
CA PHE A 47 14.09 8.79 2.04
C PHE A 47 14.18 8.50 3.54
N CYS A 48 13.32 7.64 4.09
CA CYS A 48 13.31 7.34 5.53
C CYS A 48 14.47 6.42 5.97
N GLN A 49 15.45 6.18 5.10
CA GLN A 49 16.67 5.45 5.44
C GLN A 49 17.54 6.20 6.44
N THR A 50 17.38 7.50 6.57
CA THR A 50 18.12 8.39 7.45
C THR A 50 17.22 9.50 7.98
N GLU A 51 17.62 10.17 9.06
CA GLU A 51 16.94 11.32 9.64
C GLU A 51 17.60 12.61 9.13
N ASP A 52 16.95 13.28 8.18
CA ASP A 52 17.43 14.54 7.59
C ASP A 52 16.30 15.57 7.50
N VAL A 53 16.45 16.68 8.20
CA VAL A 53 15.48 17.79 8.20
C VAL A 53 15.24 18.36 6.80
N ALA A 54 16.23 18.35 5.91
CA ALA A 54 16.09 18.88 4.55
C ALA A 54 15.10 18.07 3.70
N LEU A 55 14.89 16.79 4.03
CA LEU A 55 13.96 15.92 3.28
C LEU A 55 12.47 16.27 3.52
N PHE A 56 12.15 17.08 4.55
CA PHE A 56 10.79 17.60 4.72
C PHE A 56 10.36 18.52 3.58
N ASP A 57 11.30 19.09 2.81
CA ASP A 57 10.99 19.91 1.64
C ASP A 57 10.40 19.10 0.47
N GLN A 58 10.48 17.77 0.50
CA GLN A 58 9.83 16.88 -0.47
C GLN A 58 8.33 16.70 -0.21
N ALA A 59 7.84 17.12 0.97
CA ALA A 59 6.44 16.96 1.32
C ALA A 59 5.54 17.95 0.55
N GLU A 60 4.40 17.44 0.10
CA GLU A 60 3.40 18.24 -0.63
C GLU A 60 2.06 18.30 0.12
N THR A 61 1.26 19.32 -0.15
CA THR A 61 -0.12 19.42 0.34
C THR A 61 -1.02 18.45 -0.42
N ILE A 62 -2.14 18.07 0.21
CA ILE A 62 -3.23 17.31 -0.44
C ILE A 62 -4.52 18.13 -0.32
N PRO A 63 -5.07 18.68 -1.44
CA PRO A 63 -4.58 18.62 -2.83
C PRO A 63 -3.23 19.31 -3.04
N GLY A 64 -2.50 18.84 -4.05
CA GLY A 64 -1.19 19.37 -4.44
C GLY A 64 -0.71 18.78 -5.77
N PRO A 65 0.56 19.03 -6.15
CA PRO A 65 1.08 18.72 -7.48
C PRO A 65 0.82 17.27 -7.94
N SER A 66 1.07 16.28 -7.08
CA SER A 66 0.83 14.88 -7.43
C SER A 66 -0.65 14.59 -7.64
N THR A 67 -1.53 15.03 -6.73
CA THR A 67 -2.97 14.79 -6.87
C THR A 67 -3.56 15.50 -8.08
N GLU A 68 -3.03 16.67 -8.48
CA GLU A 68 -3.44 17.39 -9.68
C GLU A 68 -3.00 16.64 -10.96
N SER A 69 -1.73 16.22 -11.03
CA SER A 69 -1.17 15.53 -12.18
C SER A 69 -1.80 14.17 -12.41
N PHE A 70 -1.84 13.33 -11.37
CA PHE A 70 -2.45 12.00 -11.47
C PHE A 70 -3.98 12.06 -11.54
N GLY A 71 -4.62 13.09 -10.98
CA GLY A 71 -6.06 13.34 -11.13
C GLY A 71 -6.43 13.67 -12.58
N ALA A 72 -5.62 14.46 -13.27
CA ALA A 72 -5.81 14.70 -14.71
C ALA A 72 -5.67 13.40 -15.51
N LEU A 73 -4.71 12.54 -15.16
CA LEU A 73 -4.50 11.24 -15.78
C LEU A 73 -5.66 10.26 -15.50
N ALA A 74 -6.13 10.20 -14.25
CA ALA A 74 -7.30 9.39 -13.87
C ALA A 74 -8.54 9.76 -14.70
N ARG A 75 -8.80 11.06 -14.85
CA ARG A 75 -9.89 11.57 -15.69
C ARG A 75 -9.71 11.25 -17.15
N GLU A 76 -8.50 11.41 -17.68
CA GLU A 76 -8.19 11.12 -19.09
C GLU A 76 -8.47 9.65 -19.43
N LEU A 77 -8.08 8.74 -18.53
CA LEU A 77 -8.17 7.30 -18.74
C LEU A 77 -9.47 6.67 -18.22
N GLY A 78 -10.23 7.39 -17.39
CA GLY A 78 -11.44 6.88 -16.76
C GLY A 78 -11.19 5.77 -15.74
N VAL A 79 -10.06 5.83 -15.00
CA VAL A 79 -9.64 4.83 -14.02
C VAL A 79 -9.53 5.40 -12.61
N VAL A 80 -9.70 4.56 -11.60
CA VAL A 80 -9.39 4.91 -10.20
C VAL A 80 -7.90 4.66 -9.94
N ILE A 81 -7.21 5.62 -9.27
CA ILE A 81 -5.77 5.49 -8.97
C ILE A 81 -5.55 5.63 -7.47
N VAL A 82 -4.77 4.71 -6.89
CA VAL A 82 -4.30 4.78 -5.50
C VAL A 82 -2.86 5.25 -5.50
N LEU A 83 -2.64 6.45 -4.95
CA LEU A 83 -1.34 7.10 -4.73
C LEU A 83 -0.86 6.87 -3.30
N SER A 84 0.45 7.06 -3.05
CA SER A 84 1.02 7.16 -1.70
C SER A 84 2.04 8.29 -1.67
N LEU A 85 1.85 9.26 -0.76
CA LEU A 85 2.51 10.56 -0.79
C LEU A 85 3.06 10.95 0.59
N PHE A 86 4.10 11.77 0.60
CA PHE A 86 4.55 12.52 1.77
C PHE A 86 3.69 13.77 1.93
N GLU A 87 2.67 13.71 2.80
CA GLU A 87 1.71 14.80 3.03
C GLU A 87 2.27 15.85 3.98
N LYS A 88 2.31 17.11 3.53
CA LYS A 88 2.43 18.30 4.40
C LYS A 88 1.03 18.77 4.77
N ARG A 89 0.51 18.30 5.91
CA ARG A 89 -0.83 18.70 6.39
C ARG A 89 -0.88 20.13 6.89
N ALA A 90 0.16 20.54 7.63
CA ALA A 90 0.32 21.87 8.18
C ALA A 90 1.81 22.12 8.46
N THR A 91 2.16 23.33 8.89
CA THR A 91 3.52 23.65 9.31
C THR A 91 3.93 22.75 10.49
N GLY A 92 4.99 21.94 10.29
CA GLY A 92 5.48 21.00 11.30
C GLY A 92 4.63 19.75 11.52
N LEU A 93 3.64 19.48 10.66
CA LEU A 93 2.77 18.31 10.76
C LEU A 93 2.71 17.57 9.41
N TYR A 94 3.21 16.33 9.41
CA TYR A 94 3.40 15.54 8.19
C TYR A 94 2.87 14.11 8.38
N HIS A 95 2.42 13.50 7.29
CA HIS A 95 1.94 12.12 7.28
C HIS A 95 2.43 11.35 6.04
N ASN A 96 2.51 10.05 6.18
CA ASN A 96 2.53 9.13 5.05
C ASN A 96 1.08 8.83 4.68
N THR A 97 0.65 9.25 3.48
CA THR A 97 -0.76 9.31 3.12
C THR A 97 -1.04 8.64 1.78
N ALA A 98 -1.92 7.66 1.78
CA ALA A 98 -2.50 7.16 0.53
C ALA A 98 -3.70 8.02 0.13
N VAL A 99 -3.77 8.35 -1.16
CA VAL A 99 -4.86 9.15 -1.77
C VAL A 99 -5.51 8.33 -2.86
N VAL A 100 -6.84 8.26 -2.83
CA VAL A 100 -7.61 7.61 -3.88
C VAL A 100 -8.20 8.67 -4.79
N LEU A 101 -7.83 8.61 -6.07
CA LEU A 101 -8.36 9.46 -7.13
C LEU A 101 -9.46 8.72 -7.86
N GLU A 102 -10.63 9.37 -8.01
CA GLU A 102 -11.78 8.85 -8.74
C GLU A 102 -11.58 9.02 -10.25
N ARG A 103 -12.40 8.31 -11.06
CA ARG A 103 -12.37 8.34 -12.53
C ARG A 103 -12.58 9.72 -13.14
N ASP A 104 -13.20 10.64 -12.42
CA ASP A 104 -13.34 12.05 -12.83
C ASP A 104 -12.15 12.93 -12.43
N GLY A 105 -11.14 12.34 -11.78
CA GLY A 105 -9.95 13.00 -11.29
C GLY A 105 -10.10 13.68 -9.93
N SER A 106 -11.27 13.60 -9.31
CA SER A 106 -11.49 14.10 -7.95
C SER A 106 -10.83 13.18 -6.90
N ILE A 107 -10.56 13.73 -5.72
CA ILE A 107 -10.10 12.92 -4.58
C ILE A 107 -11.33 12.25 -3.96
N ALA A 108 -11.45 10.92 -4.10
CA ALA A 108 -12.48 10.12 -3.46
C ALA A 108 -12.27 10.05 -1.93
N GLY A 109 -11.01 9.97 -1.48
CA GLY A 109 -10.65 9.92 -0.08
C GLY A 109 -9.16 9.77 0.14
N ARG A 110 -8.77 9.69 1.41
CA ARG A 110 -7.38 9.47 1.83
C ARG A 110 -7.31 8.66 3.11
N TYR A 111 -6.20 7.95 3.26
CA TYR A 111 -5.84 7.22 4.46
C TYR A 111 -4.45 7.65 4.90
N ARG A 112 -4.27 7.98 6.19
CA ARG A 112 -2.98 8.28 6.79
C ARG A 112 -2.47 7.07 7.55
N LYS A 113 -1.25 6.63 7.26
CA LYS A 113 -0.62 5.46 7.86
C LYS A 113 -0.71 5.49 9.37
N MET A 114 -1.34 4.48 9.96
CA MET A 114 -1.59 4.41 11.41
C MET A 114 -0.40 3.84 12.17
N HIS A 115 0.22 2.78 11.64
CA HIS A 115 1.39 2.14 12.25
C HIS A 115 2.65 2.65 11.57
N ILE A 116 3.46 3.39 12.31
CA ILE A 116 4.70 4.00 11.80
C ILE A 116 5.89 3.21 12.32
N PRO A 117 6.72 2.60 11.43
CA PRO A 117 7.93 1.88 11.82
C PRO A 117 9.03 2.82 12.32
N ASP A 118 9.98 2.26 13.05
CA ASP A 118 11.16 2.95 13.57
C ASP A 118 12.32 1.96 13.72
N ASP A 119 12.56 1.22 12.65
CA ASP A 119 13.63 0.22 12.57
C ASP A 119 14.83 0.79 11.81
N PRO A 120 16.02 0.18 11.93
CA PRO A 120 17.19 0.60 11.15
C PRO A 120 16.89 0.70 9.65
N ALA A 121 17.23 1.84 9.05
CA ALA A 121 16.91 2.22 7.67
C ALA A 121 15.41 2.45 7.37
N TYR A 122 14.54 2.42 8.39
CA TYR A 122 13.11 2.75 8.29
C TYR A 122 12.69 3.74 9.38
N TYR A 123 13.38 4.89 9.45
CA TYR A 123 13.18 5.93 10.47
C TYR A 123 11.95 6.81 10.16
N GLU A 124 10.82 6.18 9.93
CA GLU A 124 9.58 6.88 9.55
C GLU A 124 9.01 7.74 10.67
N LYS A 125 9.24 7.40 11.95
CA LYS A 125 8.78 8.23 13.07
C LYS A 125 9.42 9.60 13.14
N PHE A 126 10.60 9.78 12.54
CA PHE A 126 11.21 11.09 12.43
C PHE A 126 10.40 12.03 11.52
N TYR A 127 9.78 11.48 10.46
CA TYR A 127 9.05 12.25 9.45
C TYR A 127 7.55 12.31 9.70
N PHE A 128 6.92 11.20 10.13
CA PHE A 128 5.47 11.06 10.07
C PHE A 128 4.81 11.01 11.43
N THR A 129 3.77 11.82 11.57
CA THR A 129 2.78 11.66 12.65
C THR A 129 1.88 10.47 12.31
N PRO A 130 1.55 9.59 13.28
CA PRO A 130 0.55 8.55 13.10
C PRO A 130 -0.76 9.10 12.54
N GLY A 131 -1.45 8.28 11.75
CA GLY A 131 -2.72 8.63 11.12
C GLY A 131 -3.80 8.98 12.14
N ASP A 132 -4.65 9.93 11.78
CA ASP A 132 -5.72 10.48 12.64
C ASP A 132 -7.12 10.38 11.98
N LEU A 133 -7.21 9.67 10.84
CA LEU A 133 -8.48 9.45 10.13
C LEU A 133 -9.16 8.12 10.50
N GLY A 134 -8.47 7.29 11.29
CA GLY A 134 -8.94 5.95 11.63
C GLY A 134 -8.82 4.96 10.47
N PHE A 135 -9.38 3.76 10.67
CA PHE A 135 -9.47 2.71 9.65
C PHE A 135 -10.83 2.83 8.95
N GLU A 136 -10.93 3.74 7.97
CA GLU A 136 -12.17 4.02 7.23
C GLU A 136 -11.98 3.65 5.75
N PRO A 137 -12.76 2.68 5.24
CA PRO A 137 -12.77 2.38 3.81
C PRO A 137 -13.26 3.55 2.97
N ILE A 138 -12.76 3.66 1.75
CA ILE A 138 -13.05 4.74 0.82
C ILE A 138 -14.01 4.23 -0.26
N ASP A 139 -15.15 4.90 -0.41
CA ASP A 139 -16.12 4.61 -1.46
C ASP A 139 -15.64 5.16 -2.81
N THR A 140 -15.69 4.33 -3.85
CA THR A 140 -15.32 4.66 -5.22
C THR A 140 -16.28 4.05 -6.23
N SER A 141 -16.16 4.45 -7.50
CA SER A 141 -16.92 3.85 -8.61
C SER A 141 -16.57 2.38 -8.88
N VAL A 142 -15.47 1.86 -8.32
CA VAL A 142 -15.02 0.47 -8.50
C VAL A 142 -15.21 -0.40 -7.25
N GLY A 143 -15.83 0.14 -6.20
CA GLY A 143 -16.10 -0.54 -4.95
C GLY A 143 -15.57 0.21 -3.73
N ARG A 144 -15.76 -0.37 -2.55
CA ARG A 144 -15.35 0.18 -1.27
C ARG A 144 -13.97 -0.32 -0.87
N LEU A 145 -12.97 0.56 -0.96
CA LEU A 145 -11.55 0.21 -0.83
C LEU A 145 -11.07 0.34 0.63
N GLY A 146 -10.53 -0.74 1.19
CA GLY A 146 -9.83 -0.73 2.47
C GLY A 146 -8.35 -0.42 2.26
N ILE A 147 -7.98 0.86 2.37
CA ILE A 147 -6.61 1.31 2.14
C ILE A 147 -5.83 1.26 3.46
N LEU A 148 -4.69 0.59 3.43
CA LEU A 148 -3.70 0.49 4.50
C LEU A 148 -2.32 0.72 3.88
N ILE A 149 -1.29 1.08 4.67
CA ILE A 149 0.03 1.36 4.11
C ILE A 149 1.10 0.53 4.82
N CYS A 150 1.87 -0.24 4.05
CA CYS A 150 3.12 -0.91 4.42
C CYS A 150 3.06 -1.56 5.82
N TRP A 151 3.61 -0.91 6.87
CA TRP A 151 3.70 -1.44 8.23
C TRP A 151 2.34 -1.87 8.82
N ASP A 152 1.23 -1.27 8.37
CA ASP A 152 -0.13 -1.69 8.72
C ASP A 152 -0.40 -3.16 8.35
N GLN A 153 0.33 -3.71 7.37
CA GLN A 153 0.17 -5.08 6.88
C GLN A 153 0.47 -6.16 7.93
N TRP A 154 1.24 -5.82 9.00
CA TRP A 154 1.58 -6.76 10.05
C TRP A 154 0.48 -6.88 11.13
N TYR A 155 -0.52 -5.99 11.11
CA TYR A 155 -1.54 -5.87 12.16
C TYR A 155 -2.90 -6.39 11.68
N PRO A 156 -3.31 -7.61 12.11
CA PRO A 156 -4.61 -8.19 11.73
C PRO A 156 -5.80 -7.32 12.12
N GLU A 157 -5.66 -6.52 13.18
CA GLU A 157 -6.69 -5.59 13.67
C GLU A 157 -7.06 -4.55 12.61
N ALA A 158 -6.07 -4.00 11.89
CA ALA A 158 -6.29 -3.01 10.84
C ALA A 158 -7.12 -3.60 9.70
N ALA A 159 -6.71 -4.77 9.19
CA ALA A 159 -7.44 -5.50 8.14
C ALA A 159 -8.86 -5.85 8.59
N ARG A 160 -9.02 -6.29 9.85
CA ARG A 160 -10.32 -6.65 10.42
C ARG A 160 -11.24 -5.44 10.55
N LEU A 161 -10.73 -4.29 10.99
CA LEU A 161 -11.52 -3.07 11.10
C LEU A 161 -12.01 -2.57 9.75
N MET A 162 -11.16 -2.60 8.71
CA MET A 162 -11.57 -2.29 7.35
C MET A 162 -12.68 -3.25 6.87
N ALA A 163 -12.52 -4.55 7.07
CA ALA A 163 -13.52 -5.55 6.69
C ALA A 163 -14.86 -5.37 7.42
N LEU A 164 -14.83 -5.06 8.73
CA LEU A 164 -16.03 -4.81 9.53
C LEU A 164 -16.78 -3.55 9.11
N LYS A 165 -16.08 -2.58 8.53
CA LYS A 165 -16.66 -1.35 7.98
C LYS A 165 -17.07 -1.49 6.51
N GLY A 166 -17.04 -2.71 5.97
CA GLY A 166 -17.57 -3.04 4.66
C GLY A 166 -16.58 -2.84 3.49
N ALA A 167 -15.27 -2.82 3.76
CA ALA A 167 -14.31 -2.90 2.66
C ALA A 167 -14.56 -4.16 1.81
N GLU A 168 -14.48 -4.02 0.50
CA GLU A 168 -14.66 -5.13 -0.47
C GLU A 168 -13.32 -5.74 -0.89
N LEU A 169 -12.23 -5.00 -0.68
CA LEU A 169 -10.84 -5.46 -0.87
C LEU A 169 -9.90 -4.65 0.02
N LEU A 170 -8.70 -5.20 0.27
CA LEU A 170 -7.65 -4.55 1.04
C LEU A 170 -6.48 -4.20 0.11
N ILE A 171 -5.95 -2.99 0.27
CA ILE A 171 -4.85 -2.47 -0.58
C ILE A 171 -3.73 -1.98 0.32
N TYR A 172 -2.49 -2.38 0.00
CA TYR A 172 -1.27 -2.03 0.73
C TYR A 172 -0.19 -1.47 -0.22
N PRO A 173 -0.16 -0.14 -0.49
CA PRO A 173 1.07 0.50 -0.95
C PRO A 173 2.20 0.22 0.03
N THR A 174 3.34 -0.27 -0.46
CA THR A 174 4.40 -0.82 0.38
C THR A 174 5.78 -0.36 -0.09
N ALA A 175 6.71 -0.20 0.87
CA ALA A 175 8.13 -0.04 0.68
C ALA A 175 8.84 -0.94 1.69
N ILE A 176 9.07 -2.20 1.34
CA ILE A 176 9.76 -3.17 2.19
C ILE A 176 10.88 -3.88 1.44
N GLY A 177 12.02 -4.01 2.09
CA GLY A 177 13.22 -4.59 1.53
C GLY A 177 14.12 -5.15 2.60
N THR A 178 15.27 -5.64 2.19
CA THR A 178 16.28 -6.27 3.04
C THR A 178 17.28 -5.25 3.52
N ALA A 179 17.64 -5.33 4.81
CA ALA A 179 18.82 -4.69 5.34
C ALA A 179 20.09 -5.47 4.95
N ALA A 180 21.19 -4.74 4.73
CA ALA A 180 22.44 -5.32 4.23
C ALA A 180 23.06 -6.42 5.13
N TYR A 181 22.67 -6.47 6.40
CA TYR A 181 23.19 -7.44 7.38
C TYR A 181 22.41 -8.77 7.44
N ASP A 182 21.28 -8.89 6.72
CA ASP A 182 20.49 -10.12 6.73
C ASP A 182 21.11 -11.21 5.85
N THR A 183 21.12 -12.46 6.34
CA THR A 183 21.52 -13.59 5.51
C THR A 183 20.47 -13.92 4.46
N PRO A 184 20.84 -14.56 3.35
CA PRO A 184 19.85 -14.96 2.33
C PRO A 184 18.70 -15.81 2.89
N GLU A 185 18.97 -16.68 3.85
CA GLU A 185 17.94 -17.51 4.50
C GLU A 185 17.01 -16.67 5.35
N GLU A 186 17.51 -15.63 6.03
CA GLU A 186 16.68 -14.72 6.81
C GLU A 186 15.84 -13.82 5.91
N GLN A 187 16.41 -13.33 4.82
CA GLN A 187 15.68 -12.58 3.79
C GLN A 187 14.48 -13.39 3.26
N GLN A 188 14.70 -14.65 2.93
CA GLN A 188 13.61 -15.50 2.43
C GLN A 188 12.51 -15.71 3.48
N ARG A 189 12.88 -15.93 4.76
CA ARG A 189 11.89 -16.04 5.85
C ARG A 189 11.06 -14.77 6.02
N GLN A 190 11.68 -13.60 5.87
CA GLN A 190 10.99 -12.31 5.97
C GLN A 190 10.02 -12.11 4.80
N ILE A 191 10.42 -12.44 3.57
CA ILE A 191 9.56 -12.38 2.38
C ILE A 191 8.37 -13.34 2.55
N ASP A 192 8.63 -14.59 2.96
CA ASP A 192 7.58 -15.60 3.17
C ASP A 192 6.59 -15.13 4.25
N ALA A 193 7.08 -14.58 5.38
CA ALA A 193 6.25 -14.05 6.45
C ALA A 193 5.40 -12.86 5.98
N TRP A 194 5.98 -11.97 5.18
CA TRP A 194 5.31 -10.81 4.62
C TRP A 194 4.15 -11.19 3.69
N GLN A 195 4.35 -12.12 2.78
CA GLN A 195 3.27 -12.64 1.94
C GLN A 195 2.24 -13.44 2.75
N LEU A 196 2.70 -14.26 3.70
CA LEU A 196 1.84 -15.14 4.50
C LEU A 196 0.85 -14.34 5.36
N VAL A 197 1.31 -13.29 6.06
CA VAL A 197 0.44 -12.50 6.94
C VAL A 197 -0.69 -11.84 6.15
N GLN A 198 -0.40 -11.28 4.98
CA GLN A 198 -1.39 -10.63 4.12
C GLN A 198 -2.36 -11.63 3.46
N ARG A 199 -1.87 -12.79 3.05
CA ARG A 199 -2.73 -13.92 2.62
C ARG A 199 -3.62 -14.38 3.78
N GLY A 200 -3.11 -14.37 5.00
CA GLY A 200 -3.89 -14.61 6.22
C GLY A 200 -5.02 -13.59 6.40
N HIS A 201 -4.79 -12.30 6.10
CA HIS A 201 -5.84 -11.28 6.10
C HIS A 201 -6.92 -11.55 5.05
N ALA A 202 -6.52 -11.98 3.84
CA ALA A 202 -7.47 -12.35 2.79
C ALA A 202 -8.39 -13.48 3.27
N VAL A 203 -7.81 -14.55 3.80
CA VAL A 203 -8.57 -15.72 4.32
C VAL A 203 -9.46 -15.31 5.49
N ALA A 204 -8.90 -14.65 6.50
CA ALA A 204 -9.62 -14.33 7.75
C ALA A 204 -10.80 -13.36 7.55
N ASN A 205 -10.78 -12.55 6.49
CA ASN A 205 -11.81 -11.57 6.17
C ASN A 205 -12.64 -11.94 4.92
N ASN A 206 -12.23 -12.99 4.19
CA ASN A 206 -12.79 -13.39 2.88
C ASN A 206 -12.80 -12.22 1.90
N LEU A 207 -11.68 -11.52 1.78
CA LEU A 207 -11.51 -10.36 0.89
C LEU A 207 -10.25 -10.52 0.04
N PRO A 208 -10.24 -10.05 -1.22
CA PRO A 208 -9.00 -9.91 -1.98
C PRO A 208 -8.01 -8.97 -1.29
N VAL A 209 -6.72 -9.25 -1.45
CA VAL A 209 -5.63 -8.39 -0.99
C VAL A 209 -4.74 -8.03 -2.16
N ILE A 210 -4.38 -6.75 -2.22
CA ILE A 210 -3.46 -6.17 -3.22
C ILE A 210 -2.31 -5.54 -2.45
N ALA A 211 -1.09 -6.02 -2.63
CA ALA A 211 0.12 -5.44 -2.07
C ALA A 211 1.03 -4.99 -3.21
N VAL A 212 1.43 -3.73 -3.20
CA VAL A 212 2.30 -3.16 -4.25
C VAL A 212 3.55 -2.61 -3.60
N ASN A 213 4.67 -3.28 -3.86
CA ASN A 213 5.97 -2.97 -3.28
C ASN A 213 6.89 -2.30 -4.30
N ARG A 214 7.94 -1.67 -3.81
CA ARG A 214 9.10 -1.25 -4.58
C ARG A 214 9.94 -2.45 -5.01
N VAL A 215 10.80 -2.25 -6.02
CA VAL A 215 11.76 -3.26 -6.48
C VAL A 215 13.13 -2.60 -6.72
N GLY A 216 14.17 -3.41 -6.64
CA GLY A 216 15.54 -2.97 -6.92
C GLY A 216 16.23 -2.33 -5.72
N TYR A 217 17.46 -1.91 -5.94
CA TYR A 217 18.31 -1.31 -4.92
C TYR A 217 18.16 0.22 -4.93
N GLU A 218 17.84 0.80 -3.79
CA GLU A 218 17.83 2.24 -3.60
C GLU A 218 18.95 2.65 -2.62
N PRO A 219 19.93 3.47 -3.07
CA PRO A 219 20.99 3.96 -2.20
C PRO A 219 20.44 4.90 -1.13
N ASP A 220 21.09 4.96 0.02
CA ASP A 220 20.89 6.05 0.97
C ASP A 220 21.66 7.29 0.48
N PRO A 221 20.94 8.39 0.14
CA PRO A 221 21.60 9.61 -0.35
C PRO A 221 22.59 10.22 0.65
N SER A 222 22.40 10.01 1.94
CA SER A 222 23.29 10.47 3.00
C SER A 222 24.54 9.63 3.17
N SER A 223 24.56 8.42 2.62
CA SER A 223 25.62 7.41 2.81
C SER A 223 25.83 7.00 4.28
N VAL A 224 24.82 7.16 5.12
CA VAL A 224 24.83 6.69 6.52
C VAL A 224 24.53 5.20 6.58
N THR A 225 23.68 4.72 5.69
CA THR A 225 23.37 3.29 5.50
C THR A 225 23.94 2.76 4.18
N GLU A 226 23.93 1.44 4.01
CA GLU A 226 24.32 0.81 2.74
C GLU A 226 23.19 0.83 1.69
N GLY A 227 22.04 1.44 1.99
CA GLY A 227 20.86 1.41 1.13
C GLY A 227 19.95 0.20 1.41
N ILE A 228 18.86 0.11 0.66
CA ILE A 228 17.87 -0.97 0.78
C ILE A 228 17.70 -1.69 -0.55
N GLN A 229 17.76 -3.03 -0.51
CA GLN A 229 17.33 -3.89 -1.61
C GLN A 229 15.85 -4.22 -1.40
N PHE A 230 14.96 -3.55 -2.13
CA PHE A 230 13.51 -3.81 -2.07
C PHE A 230 13.17 -5.16 -2.70
N TRP A 231 12.21 -5.86 -2.06
CA TRP A 231 11.90 -7.25 -2.38
C TRP A 231 11.12 -7.44 -3.68
N GLY A 232 10.52 -6.40 -4.23
CA GLY A 232 9.55 -6.61 -5.31
C GLY A 232 8.37 -7.43 -4.78
N HIS A 233 8.07 -8.54 -5.46
CA HIS A 233 6.99 -9.44 -5.07
C HIS A 233 5.65 -8.76 -4.86
N SER A 234 5.33 -7.70 -5.63
CA SER A 234 3.98 -7.13 -5.61
C SER A 234 2.99 -8.20 -6.02
N PHE A 235 1.90 -8.33 -5.26
CA PHE A 235 0.99 -9.46 -5.48
C PHE A 235 -0.49 -9.10 -5.33
N VAL A 236 -1.33 -9.97 -5.88
CA VAL A 236 -2.78 -9.94 -5.72
C VAL A 236 -3.27 -11.31 -5.29
N THR A 237 -4.12 -11.36 -4.27
CA THR A 237 -4.77 -12.60 -3.83
C THR A 237 -6.27 -12.54 -3.99
N GLY A 238 -6.89 -13.71 -4.14
CA GLY A 238 -8.34 -13.87 -4.01
C GLY A 238 -8.79 -13.99 -2.55
N GLN A 239 -10.10 -14.19 -2.36
CA GLN A 239 -10.78 -14.20 -1.06
C GLN A 239 -10.39 -15.36 -0.11
N GLN A 240 -9.74 -16.36 -0.63
CA GLN A 240 -9.27 -17.53 0.14
C GLN A 240 -7.73 -17.57 0.23
N GLY A 241 -7.07 -16.43 -0.06
CA GLY A 241 -5.63 -16.29 0.02
C GLY A 241 -4.87 -16.97 -1.13
N GLU A 242 -5.59 -17.42 -2.16
CA GLU A 242 -4.98 -17.92 -3.39
C GLU A 242 -4.23 -16.82 -4.11
N MET A 243 -3.01 -17.11 -4.54
CA MET A 243 -2.18 -16.14 -5.28
C MET A 243 -2.68 -16.05 -6.72
N LEU A 244 -3.22 -14.89 -7.11
CA LEU A 244 -3.68 -14.61 -8.47
C LEU A 244 -2.56 -14.00 -9.32
N CYS A 245 -1.65 -13.26 -8.69
CA CYS A 245 -0.47 -12.67 -9.32
C CYS A 245 0.62 -12.52 -8.26
N ASP A 246 1.87 -12.77 -8.63
CA ASP A 246 3.08 -12.48 -7.86
C ASP A 246 4.14 -12.00 -8.86
N LEU A 247 4.56 -10.73 -8.75
CA LEU A 247 5.55 -10.15 -9.65
C LEU A 247 6.97 -10.55 -9.25
N SER A 248 7.90 -10.31 -10.16
CA SER A 248 9.33 -10.62 -9.96
C SER A 248 9.91 -9.96 -8.71
N GLN A 249 10.83 -10.64 -8.07
CA GLN A 249 11.63 -10.09 -6.97
C GLN A 249 12.60 -8.99 -7.43
N THR A 250 13.00 -8.99 -8.69
CA THR A 250 14.14 -8.21 -9.16
C THR A 250 13.83 -7.26 -10.32
N GLU A 251 12.66 -7.39 -10.95
CA GLU A 251 12.35 -6.65 -12.16
C GLU A 251 11.20 -5.67 -11.97
N GLU A 252 11.30 -4.52 -12.62
CA GLU A 252 10.15 -3.63 -12.78
C GLU A 252 9.07 -4.32 -13.60
N ALA A 253 7.84 -4.24 -13.13
CA ALA A 253 6.72 -4.87 -13.82
C ALA A 253 5.40 -4.14 -13.56
N GLY A 254 4.45 -4.34 -14.45
CA GLY A 254 3.03 -4.06 -14.24
C GLY A 254 2.21 -5.26 -14.67
N ALA A 255 1.09 -5.48 -14.01
CA ALA A 255 0.15 -6.54 -14.37
C ALA A 255 -1.29 -6.08 -14.18
N VAL A 256 -2.18 -6.60 -15.04
CA VAL A 256 -3.64 -6.47 -14.87
C VAL A 256 -4.19 -7.81 -14.40
N VAL A 257 -4.89 -7.79 -13.28
CA VAL A 257 -5.45 -8.98 -12.62
C VAL A 257 -6.96 -8.85 -12.51
N GLU A 258 -7.70 -9.86 -12.89
CA GLU A 258 -9.15 -9.88 -12.75
C GLU A 258 -9.55 -10.36 -11.36
N LEU A 259 -10.36 -9.57 -10.65
CA LEU A 259 -10.95 -9.89 -9.36
C LEU A 259 -12.46 -10.12 -9.51
N ASP A 260 -12.92 -11.28 -9.04
CA ASP A 260 -14.33 -11.60 -8.88
C ASP A 260 -14.81 -11.17 -7.48
N LEU A 261 -15.33 -9.94 -7.35
CA LEU A 261 -15.83 -9.43 -6.07
C LEU A 261 -17.15 -10.10 -5.64
N GLU A 262 -17.95 -10.61 -6.59
CA GLU A 262 -19.20 -11.31 -6.29
C GLU A 262 -18.93 -12.63 -5.55
N ARG A 263 -17.78 -13.23 -5.81
CA ARG A 263 -17.32 -14.44 -5.11
C ARG A 263 -17.20 -14.24 -3.59
N THR A 264 -16.95 -13.02 -3.12
CA THR A 264 -16.87 -12.70 -1.67
C THR A 264 -18.13 -13.14 -0.92
N GLU A 265 -19.31 -12.80 -1.45
CA GLU A 265 -20.58 -13.18 -0.85
C GLU A 265 -20.75 -14.72 -0.80
N LEU A 266 -20.37 -15.41 -1.87
CA LEU A 266 -20.46 -16.88 -1.94
C LEU A 266 -19.51 -17.53 -0.94
N VAL A 267 -18.26 -17.07 -0.87
CA VAL A 267 -17.26 -17.60 0.08
C VAL A 267 -17.70 -17.36 1.52
N ARG A 268 -18.25 -16.19 1.84
CA ARG A 268 -18.77 -15.87 3.19
C ARG A 268 -19.98 -16.72 3.59
N ARG A 269 -20.77 -17.20 2.64
CA ARG A 269 -21.84 -18.18 2.91
C ARG A 269 -21.28 -19.55 3.24
N TRP A 270 -20.24 -20.00 2.55
CA TRP A 270 -19.60 -21.29 2.81
C TRP A 270 -18.74 -21.27 4.08
N TRP A 271 -18.01 -20.18 4.29
CA TRP A 271 -17.08 -19.97 5.39
C TRP A 271 -17.42 -18.68 6.15
N PRO A 272 -18.44 -18.71 7.03
CA PRO A 272 -19.02 -17.50 7.61
C PRO A 272 -18.21 -16.96 8.80
N TYR A 273 -16.94 -16.69 8.62
CA TYR A 273 -16.04 -16.26 9.69
C TYR A 273 -16.51 -14.98 10.40
N LEU A 274 -17.10 -14.02 9.68
CA LEU A 274 -17.62 -12.78 10.28
C LEU A 274 -18.84 -13.05 11.18
N ARG A 275 -19.73 -13.98 10.76
CA ARG A 275 -20.92 -14.37 11.55
C ARG A 275 -20.52 -15.07 12.85
N ASP A 276 -19.51 -15.94 12.78
CA ASP A 276 -19.16 -16.85 13.87
C ASP A 276 -18.16 -16.22 14.87
N ARG A 277 -17.85 -14.92 14.72
CA ARG A 277 -16.99 -14.18 15.65
C ARG A 277 -17.61 -14.13 17.05
N ARG A 278 -16.80 -14.42 18.07
CA ARG A 278 -17.18 -14.35 19.50
C ARG A 278 -16.93 -12.93 20.03
N ILE A 279 -17.71 -11.96 19.54
CA ILE A 279 -17.57 -10.53 19.90
C ILE A 279 -17.70 -10.26 21.40
N ASP A 280 -18.38 -11.15 22.12
CA ASP A 280 -18.53 -11.18 23.57
C ASP A 280 -17.22 -11.47 24.32
N SER A 281 -16.22 -12.03 23.64
CA SER A 281 -14.97 -12.53 24.23
C SER A 281 -13.72 -11.76 23.80
N TYR A 282 -13.82 -10.74 22.93
CA TYR A 282 -12.67 -10.03 22.36
C TYR A 282 -12.34 -8.70 23.07
N GLY A 283 -12.96 -8.40 24.22
CA GLY A 283 -12.80 -7.11 24.90
C GLY A 283 -11.36 -6.74 25.29
N GLU A 284 -10.52 -7.74 25.50
CA GLU A 284 -9.13 -7.53 25.92
C GLU A 284 -8.15 -7.24 24.78
N ILE A 285 -8.56 -7.41 23.51
CA ILE A 285 -7.68 -7.20 22.34
C ILE A 285 -7.11 -5.78 22.24
N THR A 286 -7.73 -4.81 22.92
CA THR A 286 -7.27 -3.42 22.99
C THR A 286 -6.18 -3.19 24.01
N ARG A 287 -5.83 -4.18 24.83
CA ARG A 287 -4.71 -4.12 25.77
C ARG A 287 -3.41 -4.47 25.09
N ARG A 288 -2.33 -3.79 25.47
CA ARG A 288 -0.99 -4.12 24.95
C ARG A 288 -0.49 -5.47 25.44
N TYR A 289 -0.85 -5.83 26.68
CA TYR A 289 -0.51 -7.08 27.35
C TYR A 289 -1.61 -7.42 28.36
N ILE A 290 -1.81 -8.71 28.62
CA ILE A 290 -2.82 -9.22 29.59
C ILE A 290 -2.05 -9.93 30.69
N ASP A 291 -2.11 -9.41 31.95
CA ASP A 291 -1.51 -9.99 33.15
C ASP A 291 -2.39 -11.12 33.72
#